data_6c257392b3fe4bc4ef024493f96f8ccf
#
_entry.id   6c257392b3fe4bc4ef024493f96f8ccf
#
_cell.length_a   1.000
_cell.length_b   1.000
_cell.length_c   1.000
_cell.angle_alpha   90.00
_cell.angle_beta   90.00
_cell.angle_gamma   90.00
#
_symmetry.space_group_name_H-M   'P 1'
#
loop_
_entity.id
_entity.type
_entity.pdbx_description
1 polymer ?
#
loop_
_entity_poly.entity_id
_entity_poly.type
_entity_poly.pdbx_seq_one_letter_code
_entity_poly.pdbx_strand_id
1 'polypeptide(L)'
;MIRFALTIGSVVALLATGTAGAADSNKVLHWEFRAAETGFDPGRVTDYYSNTVIEAVFERLLTYDYLARPSKLVPEAAEGMPQIGDNGKTYLFRIRKGAYFAPDPAFKGAKRELTAEDVAYSIKRHMDPKNRSYWQWLVDGKIVGLDELAQKAKVGVTGLDYDARIPGLEVVDRYTIRIRLTRTDYNFTYILAMPAMSIVAREVIDAYGEDSNAHPVGTGPYMLTRWARASKISLEANPSYHGFVWSFQPGIEPGDNEIVARMKGRKMPVIGRIEISVIEEEQSRWLAFQRGELDILLLPGTFAPVAMPGNKLSPELARRGVTINQLIDPEITYTFFNMRDPVLGGFAKEKIALRRAIAMAYDTAEEVRVVRKDQAVEVQSPIPQGIAGFEPSNKSGIAFDPAAANALLDKFGYRRGADGFRTLPDGAPLVIKRWSRSGDSEARELDDLWSKSLKRIGLRMETVTTKFADLLKMSRQCQPMMASAAWIADYPDADNFMQLLSSANIGQSNYACYSSPEFDRLYSAARQLPDSAERNAIYREMNRRLEADTVWKLGVSRVRTMLIQPTVKAYKKHPILHAEWAFIDMERER
;
A
#
# COMPACT_ATOMS: atom_id res chain seq x y z
N MET A 1 11.05 -59.56 -66.28
CA MET A 1 11.04 -58.08 -66.16
C MET A 1 9.99 -57.69 -65.12
N ILE A 2 10.42 -57.48 -63.88
CA ILE A 2 9.56 -57.16 -62.77
C ILE A 2 9.85 -55.69 -62.43
N ARG A 3 8.85 -54.82 -62.57
CA ARG A 3 8.94 -53.42 -62.21
C ARG A 3 8.53 -53.25 -60.73
N PHE A 4 9.45 -52.81 -59.91
CA PHE A 4 9.18 -52.34 -58.55
C PHE A 4 8.70 -50.86 -58.61
N ALA A 5 7.52 -50.59 -58.08
CA ALA A 5 7.02 -49.26 -57.87
C ALA A 5 7.35 -48.83 -56.42
N LEU A 6 8.18 -47.80 -56.26
CA LEU A 6 8.46 -47.18 -54.98
C LEU A 6 7.35 -46.13 -54.66
N THR A 7 6.58 -46.38 -53.61
CA THR A 7 5.61 -45.39 -53.07
C THR A 7 6.30 -44.55 -52.00
N ILE A 8 6.55 -43.31 -52.32
CA ILE A 8 7.06 -42.30 -51.33
C ILE A 8 5.88 -41.81 -50.54
N GLY A 9 5.78 -42.25 -49.31
CA GLY A 9 4.81 -41.71 -48.33
C GLY A 9 5.32 -40.40 -47.76
N SER A 10 4.69 -39.27 -48.12
CA SER A 10 4.95 -37.97 -47.51
C SER A 10 4.32 -37.93 -46.12
N VAL A 11 5.14 -37.94 -45.07
CA VAL A 11 4.71 -37.65 -43.71
C VAL A 11 4.59 -36.14 -43.58
N VAL A 12 3.36 -35.63 -43.61
CA VAL A 12 3.05 -34.25 -43.24
C VAL A 12 3.08 -34.15 -41.71
N ALA A 13 4.19 -33.65 -41.19
CA ALA A 13 4.27 -33.27 -39.79
C ALA A 13 3.37 -32.03 -39.58
N LEU A 14 2.18 -32.23 -39.02
CA LEU A 14 1.39 -31.11 -38.45
C LEU A 14 2.17 -30.52 -37.29
N LEU A 15 2.87 -29.43 -37.56
CA LEU A 15 3.32 -28.50 -36.53
C LEU A 15 2.06 -27.89 -35.89
N ALA A 16 1.63 -28.44 -34.76
CA ALA A 16 0.66 -27.82 -33.90
C ALA A 16 1.30 -26.52 -33.38
N THR A 17 1.09 -25.42 -34.10
CA THR A 17 1.30 -24.09 -33.56
C THR A 17 0.34 -23.94 -32.39
N GLY A 18 0.85 -24.21 -31.18
CA GLY A 18 0.12 -23.93 -29.96
C GLY A 18 -0.25 -22.44 -29.97
N THR A 19 -1.51 -22.17 -30.27
CA THR A 19 -2.09 -20.83 -30.06
C THR A 19 -1.81 -20.46 -28.62
N ALA A 20 -1.04 -19.41 -28.44
CA ALA A 20 -0.83 -18.79 -27.13
C ALA A 20 -2.22 -18.63 -26.48
N GLY A 21 -2.50 -19.40 -25.42
CA GLY A 21 -3.82 -19.42 -24.79
C GLY A 21 -4.20 -18.00 -24.40
N ALA A 22 -5.17 -17.45 -25.14
CA ALA A 22 -5.85 -16.23 -24.73
C ALA A 22 -6.56 -16.50 -23.39
N ALA A 23 -6.71 -15.48 -22.55
CA ALA A 23 -7.52 -15.56 -21.34
C ALA A 23 -8.92 -16.09 -21.69
N ASP A 24 -9.48 -16.93 -20.82
CA ASP A 24 -10.77 -17.57 -21.06
C ASP A 24 -11.90 -16.60 -20.67
N SER A 25 -12.65 -16.08 -21.64
CA SER A 25 -13.77 -15.16 -21.43
C SER A 25 -14.91 -15.73 -20.57
N ASN A 26 -14.99 -17.07 -20.44
CA ASN A 26 -15.96 -17.75 -19.57
C ASN A 26 -15.48 -17.84 -18.11
N LYS A 27 -14.25 -17.42 -17.82
CA LYS A 27 -13.75 -17.27 -16.46
C LYS A 27 -13.98 -15.84 -16.03
N VAL A 28 -15.02 -15.62 -15.24
CA VAL A 28 -15.44 -14.33 -14.73
C VAL A 28 -15.22 -14.29 -13.21
N LEU A 29 -14.38 -13.39 -12.74
CA LEU A 29 -14.16 -13.18 -11.31
C LEU A 29 -15.07 -12.07 -10.81
N HIS A 30 -15.89 -12.37 -9.80
CA HIS A 30 -16.75 -11.40 -9.13
C HIS A 30 -16.07 -10.86 -7.86
N TRP A 31 -15.79 -9.57 -7.90
CA TRP A 31 -15.06 -8.86 -6.84
C TRP A 31 -15.91 -7.75 -6.24
N GLU A 32 -15.54 -7.26 -5.04
CA GLU A 32 -16.22 -6.16 -4.38
C GLU A 32 -15.28 -4.98 -4.08
N PHE A 33 -15.85 -3.77 -4.17
CA PHE A 33 -15.28 -2.57 -3.56
C PHE A 33 -16.19 -2.10 -2.43
N ARG A 34 -15.57 -1.72 -1.31
CA ARG A 34 -16.29 -1.26 -0.10
C ARG A 34 -16.54 0.25 -0.09
N ALA A 35 -15.97 0.96 -1.03
CA ALA A 35 -16.22 2.37 -1.28
C ALA A 35 -16.03 2.66 -2.77
N ALA A 36 -16.61 3.76 -3.21
CA ALA A 36 -16.50 4.20 -4.59
C ALA A 36 -15.06 4.62 -4.94
N GLU A 37 -14.67 4.31 -6.16
CA GLU A 37 -13.48 4.79 -6.83
C GLU A 37 -13.58 6.27 -7.21
N THR A 38 -12.44 6.96 -7.34
CA THR A 38 -12.40 8.39 -7.70
C THR A 38 -12.02 8.64 -9.16
N GLY A 39 -11.49 7.63 -9.85
CA GLY A 39 -11.05 7.68 -11.24
C GLY A 39 -9.87 6.75 -11.49
N PHE A 40 -9.23 6.86 -12.67
CA PHE A 40 -8.19 5.91 -13.09
C PHE A 40 -6.97 6.58 -13.73
N ASP A 41 -6.76 7.87 -13.54
CA ASP A 41 -5.49 8.52 -13.90
C ASP A 41 -4.45 8.29 -12.79
N PRO A 42 -3.32 7.59 -13.07
CA PRO A 42 -2.30 7.26 -12.07
C PRO A 42 -1.73 8.48 -11.31
N GLY A 43 -1.67 9.63 -11.98
CA GLY A 43 -1.17 10.86 -11.38
C GLY A 43 -2.16 11.58 -10.46
N ARG A 44 -3.46 11.27 -10.54
CA ARG A 44 -4.54 12.05 -9.93
C ARG A 44 -5.29 11.34 -8.80
N VAL A 45 -5.14 10.03 -8.65
CA VAL A 45 -5.87 9.25 -7.65
C VAL A 45 -4.94 8.72 -6.56
N THR A 46 -5.47 8.57 -5.35
CA THR A 46 -4.72 8.07 -4.19
C THR A 46 -5.46 6.97 -3.43
N ASP A 47 -6.73 6.73 -3.78
CA ASP A 47 -7.53 5.73 -3.08
C ASP A 47 -7.21 4.31 -3.51
N TYR A 48 -7.40 3.37 -2.59
CA TYR A 48 -7.10 1.95 -2.78
C TYR A 48 -7.85 1.35 -3.98
N TYR A 49 -9.14 1.68 -4.16
CA TYR A 49 -10.01 1.07 -5.17
C TYR A 49 -9.65 1.51 -6.58
N SER A 50 -9.38 2.80 -6.75
CA SER A 50 -8.84 3.34 -8.01
C SER A 50 -7.50 2.69 -8.36
N ASN A 51 -6.59 2.59 -7.40
CA ASN A 51 -5.27 1.96 -7.61
C ASN A 51 -5.36 0.47 -7.94
N THR A 52 -6.39 -0.24 -7.44
CA THR A 52 -6.63 -1.64 -7.81
C THR A 52 -6.93 -1.79 -9.32
N VAL A 53 -7.73 -0.89 -9.88
CA VAL A 53 -8.01 -0.89 -11.34
C VAL A 53 -6.77 -0.44 -12.12
N ILE A 54 -6.05 0.58 -11.64
CA ILE A 54 -4.82 1.07 -12.28
C ILE A 54 -3.78 -0.06 -12.40
N GLU A 55 -3.56 -0.84 -11.35
CA GLU A 55 -2.63 -1.99 -11.41
C GLU A 55 -3.05 -3.08 -12.40
N ALA A 56 -4.34 -3.25 -12.64
CA ALA A 56 -4.82 -4.22 -13.60
C ALA A 56 -4.72 -3.72 -15.06
N VAL A 57 -4.78 -2.40 -15.27
CA VAL A 57 -4.83 -1.80 -16.63
C VAL A 57 -3.47 -1.34 -17.12
N PHE A 58 -2.60 -0.86 -16.24
CA PHE A 58 -1.30 -0.31 -16.61
C PHE A 58 -0.17 -1.19 -16.12
N GLU A 59 0.98 -1.09 -16.80
CA GLU A 59 2.25 -1.60 -16.30
C GLU A 59 3.12 -0.44 -15.78
N ARG A 60 3.99 -0.77 -14.83
CA ARG A 60 5.07 0.05 -14.29
C ARG A 60 6.41 -0.53 -14.75
N LEU A 61 7.51 0.14 -14.50
CA LEU A 61 8.83 -0.47 -14.78
C LEU A 61 9.06 -1.76 -14.00
N LEU A 62 8.66 -1.75 -12.72
CA LEU A 62 8.82 -2.87 -11.78
C LEU A 62 7.47 -3.18 -11.11
N THR A 63 7.33 -4.41 -10.65
CA THR A 63 6.24 -4.90 -9.81
C THR A 63 6.80 -5.84 -8.72
N TYR A 64 5.94 -6.63 -8.08
CA TYR A 64 6.36 -7.54 -7.01
C TYR A 64 6.18 -9.00 -7.40
N ASP A 65 7.09 -9.85 -6.91
CA ASP A 65 6.95 -11.30 -6.95
C ASP A 65 5.72 -11.70 -6.12
N TYR A 66 4.81 -12.46 -6.74
CA TYR A 66 3.52 -12.79 -6.14
C TYR A 66 3.62 -13.57 -4.82
N LEU A 67 4.62 -14.45 -4.69
CA LEU A 67 4.77 -15.32 -3.52
C LEU A 67 5.89 -14.89 -2.55
N ALA A 68 6.84 -14.08 -2.99
CA ALA A 68 7.97 -13.73 -2.14
C ALA A 68 7.57 -13.00 -0.86
N ARG A 69 8.03 -13.51 0.27
CA ARG A 69 7.89 -12.89 1.59
C ARG A 69 9.25 -12.90 2.29
N PRO A 70 9.87 -11.76 2.60
CA PRO A 70 9.42 -10.37 2.32
C PRO A 70 9.19 -10.08 0.84
N SER A 71 8.40 -9.04 0.54
CA SER A 71 8.08 -8.64 -0.82
C SER A 71 9.34 -8.32 -1.62
N LYS A 72 9.44 -8.86 -2.84
CA LYS A 72 10.60 -8.72 -3.71
C LYS A 72 10.18 -8.07 -5.02
N LEU A 73 10.94 -7.07 -5.49
CA LEU A 73 10.73 -6.46 -6.80
C LEU A 73 11.12 -7.42 -7.93
N VAL A 74 10.32 -7.39 -8.98
CA VAL A 74 10.57 -8.07 -10.26
C VAL A 74 10.28 -7.12 -11.42
N PRO A 75 10.85 -7.36 -12.61
CA PRO A 75 10.52 -6.58 -13.80
C PRO A 75 9.04 -6.72 -14.20
N GLU A 76 8.45 -5.62 -14.70
CA GLU A 76 7.10 -5.62 -15.30
C GLU A 76 7.19 -5.15 -16.77
N ALA A 77 7.09 -3.85 -17.05
CA ALA A 77 7.37 -3.29 -18.38
C ALA A 77 8.86 -3.24 -18.70
N ALA A 78 9.74 -3.32 -17.71
CA ALA A 78 11.18 -3.48 -17.95
C ALA A 78 11.51 -4.93 -18.35
N GLU A 79 12.55 -5.09 -19.18
CA GLU A 79 13.08 -6.40 -19.58
C GLU A 79 13.78 -7.12 -18.42
N GLY A 80 14.35 -6.37 -17.48
CA GLY A 80 15.08 -6.85 -16.32
C GLY A 80 15.17 -5.81 -15.22
N MET A 81 15.81 -6.18 -14.10
CA MET A 81 16.12 -5.20 -13.06
C MET A 81 17.10 -4.14 -13.58
N PRO A 82 17.04 -2.88 -13.08
CA PRO A 82 17.91 -1.82 -13.56
C PRO A 82 19.38 -2.09 -13.25
N GLN A 83 20.27 -1.59 -14.11
CA GLN A 83 21.67 -1.41 -13.74
C GLN A 83 21.77 -0.16 -12.88
N ILE A 84 22.25 -0.32 -11.65
CA ILE A 84 22.40 0.77 -10.68
C ILE A 84 23.86 1.20 -10.64
N GLY A 85 24.12 2.48 -10.89
CA GLY A 85 25.44 3.09 -10.86
C GLY A 85 25.51 4.28 -9.92
N ASP A 86 26.70 4.89 -9.85
CA ASP A 86 26.97 6.13 -9.12
C ASP A 86 26.43 6.10 -7.67
N ASN A 87 26.65 4.98 -7.00
CA ASN A 87 26.23 4.80 -5.61
C ASN A 87 24.72 5.00 -5.39
N GLY A 88 23.89 4.45 -6.28
CA GLY A 88 22.42 4.56 -6.17
C GLY A 88 21.87 5.88 -6.70
N LYS A 89 22.61 6.62 -7.53
CA LYS A 89 22.14 7.83 -8.18
C LYS A 89 21.75 7.64 -9.64
N THR A 90 22.20 6.57 -10.29
CA THR A 90 21.93 6.32 -11.72
C THR A 90 21.25 4.96 -11.88
N TYR A 91 20.13 4.95 -12.60
CA TYR A 91 19.33 3.77 -12.90
C TYR A 91 19.17 3.65 -14.40
N LEU A 92 19.65 2.56 -15.00
CA LEU A 92 19.49 2.28 -16.43
C LEU A 92 18.49 1.13 -16.59
N PHE A 93 17.37 1.43 -17.23
CA PHE A 93 16.33 0.45 -17.57
C PHE A 93 16.29 0.17 -19.05
N ARG A 94 16.03 -1.10 -19.39
CA ARG A 94 15.63 -1.54 -20.73
C ARG A 94 14.15 -1.89 -20.70
N ILE A 95 13.40 -1.32 -21.63
CA ILE A 95 11.96 -1.56 -21.80
C ILE A 95 11.77 -2.81 -22.61
N ARG A 96 10.81 -3.64 -22.23
CA ARG A 96 10.42 -4.85 -22.93
C ARG A 96 9.90 -4.51 -24.32
N LYS A 97 10.49 -5.09 -25.36
CA LYS A 97 9.99 -5.00 -26.74
C LYS A 97 8.70 -5.80 -26.88
N GLY A 98 7.76 -5.31 -27.70
CA GLY A 98 6.50 -5.99 -27.95
C GLY A 98 5.45 -5.81 -26.84
N ALA A 99 5.64 -4.85 -25.92
CA ALA A 99 4.61 -4.39 -25.01
C ALA A 99 3.74 -3.33 -25.71
N TYR A 100 2.45 -3.62 -25.90
CA TYR A 100 1.54 -2.74 -26.64
C TYR A 100 0.42 -2.25 -25.73
N PHE A 101 0.06 -0.97 -25.89
CA PHE A 101 -1.14 -0.42 -25.29
C PHE A 101 -2.41 -1.13 -25.80
N ALA A 102 -3.44 -1.20 -24.98
CA ALA A 102 -4.77 -1.65 -25.40
C ALA A 102 -5.24 -0.84 -26.61
N PRO A 103 -6.02 -1.44 -27.53
CA PRO A 103 -6.55 -0.71 -28.68
C PRO A 103 -7.39 0.49 -28.23
N ASP A 104 -7.12 1.65 -28.84
CA ASP A 104 -7.85 2.88 -28.54
C ASP A 104 -7.95 3.79 -29.79
N PRO A 105 -9.06 4.55 -29.96
CA PRO A 105 -9.21 5.52 -31.06
C PRO A 105 -8.10 6.58 -31.13
N ALA A 106 -7.50 6.97 -30.00
CA ALA A 106 -6.37 7.91 -29.95
C ALA A 106 -5.18 7.44 -30.81
N PHE A 107 -5.02 6.14 -31.02
CA PHE A 107 -3.96 5.56 -31.85
C PHE A 107 -4.32 5.44 -33.34
N LYS A 108 -5.51 5.89 -33.77
CA LYS A 108 -5.95 5.93 -35.17
C LYS A 108 -5.83 4.56 -35.88
N GLY A 109 -6.10 3.48 -35.15
CA GLY A 109 -6.03 2.09 -35.64
C GLY A 109 -4.63 1.45 -35.66
N ALA A 110 -3.58 2.18 -35.25
CA ALA A 110 -2.22 1.64 -35.16
C ALA A 110 -2.03 0.88 -33.83
N LYS A 111 -1.24 -0.19 -33.87
CA LYS A 111 -0.70 -0.82 -32.66
C LYS A 111 0.36 0.08 -32.04
N ARG A 112 0.11 0.60 -30.83
CA ARG A 112 1.00 1.52 -30.12
C ARG A 112 1.88 0.77 -29.13
N GLU A 113 3.16 0.67 -29.47
CA GLU A 113 4.16 0.00 -28.62
C GLU A 113 4.68 0.95 -27.55
N LEU A 114 4.85 0.45 -26.33
CA LEU A 114 5.45 1.16 -25.22
C LEU A 114 6.95 1.41 -25.48
N THR A 115 7.41 2.61 -25.18
CA THR A 115 8.78 3.07 -25.40
C THR A 115 9.38 3.79 -24.20
N ALA A 116 10.67 4.05 -24.23
CA ALA A 116 11.36 4.82 -23.19
C ALA A 116 10.83 6.26 -23.05
N GLU A 117 10.34 6.86 -24.15
CA GLU A 117 9.71 8.20 -24.11
C GLU A 117 8.42 8.20 -23.27
N ASP A 118 7.63 7.11 -23.29
CA ASP A 118 6.42 7.01 -22.49
C ASP A 118 6.73 7.00 -20.99
N VAL A 119 7.85 6.36 -20.60
CA VAL A 119 8.32 6.37 -19.21
C VAL A 119 8.73 7.78 -18.80
N ALA A 120 9.53 8.47 -19.63
CA ALA A 120 9.95 9.85 -19.36
C ALA A 120 8.74 10.79 -19.28
N TYR A 121 7.77 10.64 -20.19
CA TYR A 121 6.52 11.38 -20.20
C TYR A 121 5.72 11.17 -18.90
N SER A 122 5.51 9.92 -18.50
CA SER A 122 4.73 9.57 -17.31
C SER A 122 5.34 10.15 -16.04
N ILE A 123 6.68 10.10 -15.89
CA ILE A 123 7.38 10.71 -14.74
C ILE A 123 7.21 12.24 -14.75
N LYS A 124 7.40 12.89 -15.90
CA LYS A 124 7.25 14.35 -16.02
C LYS A 124 5.85 14.84 -15.65
N ARG A 125 4.79 14.05 -15.93
CA ARG A 125 3.40 14.39 -15.60
C ARG A 125 3.18 14.70 -14.12
N HIS A 126 3.96 14.10 -13.21
CA HIS A 126 3.83 14.37 -11.77
C HIS A 126 4.26 15.80 -11.41
N MET A 127 5.10 16.42 -12.21
CA MET A 127 5.59 17.79 -11.99
C MET A 127 4.85 18.85 -12.80
N ASP A 128 3.91 18.46 -13.66
CA ASP A 128 3.09 19.42 -14.42
C ASP A 128 2.05 20.08 -13.50
N PRO A 129 2.09 21.42 -13.31
CA PRO A 129 1.10 22.13 -12.51
C PRO A 129 -0.35 21.93 -12.97
N LYS A 130 -0.57 21.71 -14.28
CA LYS A 130 -1.90 21.45 -14.85
C LYS A 130 -2.45 20.09 -14.41
N ASN A 131 -1.58 19.11 -14.25
CA ASN A 131 -2.00 17.75 -13.85
C ASN A 131 -2.39 17.66 -12.37
N ARG A 132 -1.92 18.59 -11.52
CA ARG A 132 -2.21 18.63 -10.07
C ARG A 132 -1.99 17.28 -9.39
N SER A 133 -0.88 16.61 -9.71
CA SER A 133 -0.58 15.30 -9.19
C SER A 133 -0.47 15.29 -7.67
N TYR A 134 -1.19 14.38 -7.02
CA TYR A 134 -1.03 14.11 -5.59
C TYR A 134 0.31 13.44 -5.26
N TRP A 135 1.00 12.91 -6.27
CA TRP A 135 2.23 12.13 -6.15
C TRP A 135 3.49 12.92 -6.50
N GLN A 136 3.39 14.25 -6.65
CA GLN A 136 4.53 15.12 -6.96
C GLN A 136 5.73 14.85 -6.03
N TRP A 137 5.48 14.61 -4.74
CA TRP A 137 6.51 14.35 -3.72
C TRP A 137 7.37 13.10 -4.01
N LEU A 138 6.91 12.16 -4.83
CA LEU A 138 7.68 10.98 -5.22
C LEU A 138 8.89 11.35 -6.08
N VAL A 139 8.85 12.45 -6.81
CA VAL A 139 9.86 12.87 -7.78
C VAL A 139 10.44 14.26 -7.50
N ASP A 140 9.75 15.09 -6.70
CA ASP A 140 10.17 16.45 -6.32
C ASP A 140 11.51 16.43 -5.59
N GLY A 141 12.47 17.24 -6.06
CA GLY A 141 13.83 17.31 -5.54
C GLY A 141 14.70 16.08 -5.80
N LYS A 142 14.19 15.06 -6.52
CA LYS A 142 14.88 13.78 -6.69
C LYS A 142 15.56 13.59 -8.04
N ILE A 143 14.99 14.08 -9.13
CA ILE A 143 15.46 13.82 -10.50
C ILE A 143 16.14 15.05 -11.06
N VAL A 144 17.37 14.89 -11.57
CA VAL A 144 18.21 16.00 -12.05
C VAL A 144 17.50 16.77 -13.18
N GLY A 145 17.31 18.08 -13.00
CA GLY A 145 16.72 18.97 -14.00
C GLY A 145 15.19 18.94 -14.09
N LEU A 146 14.51 18.08 -13.30
CA LEU A 146 13.05 17.98 -13.35
C LEU A 146 12.37 19.15 -12.62
N ASP A 147 12.93 19.60 -11.49
CA ASP A 147 12.39 20.73 -10.73
C ASP A 147 12.56 22.04 -11.49
N GLU A 148 13.69 22.25 -12.17
CA GLU A 148 13.94 23.41 -13.02
C GLU A 148 12.94 23.45 -14.19
N LEU A 149 12.63 22.29 -14.79
CA LEU A 149 11.61 22.18 -15.83
C LEU A 149 10.22 22.55 -15.28
N ALA A 150 9.85 22.04 -14.11
CA ALA A 150 8.60 22.34 -13.44
C ALA A 150 8.49 23.82 -13.04
N GLN A 151 9.59 24.43 -12.60
CA GLN A 151 9.61 25.85 -12.23
C GLN A 151 9.35 26.75 -13.45
N LYS A 152 9.91 26.42 -14.60
CA LYS A 152 9.62 27.13 -15.86
C LYS A 152 8.14 27.04 -16.22
N ALA A 153 7.51 25.87 -16.02
CA ALA A 153 6.09 25.69 -16.27
C ALA A 153 5.19 26.51 -15.33
N LYS A 154 5.58 26.70 -14.05
CA LYS A 154 4.85 27.54 -13.08
C LYS A 154 4.87 29.03 -13.43
N VAL A 155 5.96 29.50 -14.02
CA VAL A 155 6.12 30.91 -14.43
C VAL A 155 5.50 31.17 -15.81
N GLY A 156 5.45 30.13 -16.67
CA GLY A 156 4.86 30.21 -18.01
C GLY A 156 3.37 29.86 -18.03
N VAL A 157 2.65 30.41 -18.99
CA VAL A 157 1.20 30.17 -19.18
C VAL A 157 0.93 28.82 -19.89
N THR A 158 1.94 28.21 -20.50
CA THR A 158 1.81 27.08 -21.44
C THR A 158 1.79 25.69 -20.81
N GLY A 159 2.12 25.54 -19.52
CA GLY A 159 2.28 24.24 -18.86
C GLY A 159 3.67 23.64 -19.05
N LEU A 160 3.84 22.37 -18.66
CA LEU A 160 5.13 21.69 -18.73
C LEU A 160 5.52 21.38 -20.19
N ASP A 161 6.76 21.67 -20.55
CA ASP A 161 7.32 21.25 -21.84
C ASP A 161 7.75 19.78 -21.76
N TYR A 162 6.88 18.88 -22.24
CA TYR A 162 7.14 17.45 -22.24
C TYR A 162 8.25 17.02 -23.21
N ASP A 163 8.55 17.82 -24.23
CA ASP A 163 9.58 17.53 -25.24
C ASP A 163 10.98 18.00 -24.79
N ALA A 164 11.03 18.83 -23.73
CA ALA A 164 12.29 19.28 -23.15
C ALA A 164 13.14 18.09 -22.66
N ARG A 165 14.38 18.03 -23.12
CA ARG A 165 15.35 17.05 -22.64
C ARG A 165 15.97 17.54 -21.34
N ILE A 166 15.97 16.67 -20.32
CA ILE A 166 16.59 16.92 -19.02
C ILE A 166 17.63 15.84 -18.70
N PRO A 167 18.72 16.19 -18.02
CA PRO A 167 19.79 15.20 -17.72
C PRO A 167 19.32 14.03 -16.84
N GLY A 168 18.28 14.25 -16.04
CA GLY A 168 17.73 13.26 -15.13
C GLY A 168 16.82 12.21 -15.77
N LEU A 169 16.31 12.48 -17.00
CA LEU A 169 15.47 11.54 -17.75
C LEU A 169 16.00 11.46 -19.20
N GLU A 170 17.08 10.71 -19.37
CA GLU A 170 17.75 10.54 -20.65
C GLU A 170 17.21 9.31 -21.39
N VAL A 171 16.45 9.53 -22.46
CA VAL A 171 16.08 8.48 -23.41
C VAL A 171 17.30 8.20 -24.28
N VAL A 172 18.00 7.09 -24.00
CA VAL A 172 19.24 6.69 -24.68
C VAL A 172 18.92 6.16 -26.09
N ASP A 173 17.89 5.33 -26.18
CA ASP A 173 17.31 4.81 -27.42
C ASP A 173 15.81 4.49 -27.20
N ARG A 174 15.14 3.97 -28.24
CA ARG A 174 13.69 3.67 -28.20
C ARG A 174 13.26 2.84 -26.97
N TYR A 175 14.15 1.98 -26.47
CA TYR A 175 13.84 1.04 -25.39
C TYR A 175 14.75 1.17 -24.16
N THR A 176 15.58 2.21 -24.12
CA THR A 176 16.53 2.41 -23.01
C THR A 176 16.36 3.78 -22.40
N ILE A 177 16.07 3.84 -21.11
CA ILE A 177 16.01 5.07 -20.33
C ILE A 177 17.04 5.04 -19.21
N ARG A 178 17.74 6.16 -19.02
CA ARG A 178 18.62 6.42 -17.89
C ARG A 178 18.00 7.48 -17.01
N ILE A 179 17.80 7.14 -15.73
CA ILE A 179 17.28 8.05 -14.72
C ILE A 179 18.44 8.42 -13.80
N ARG A 180 18.70 9.73 -13.63
CA ARG A 180 19.73 10.26 -12.72
C ARG A 180 19.09 11.03 -11.58
N LEU A 181 19.44 10.66 -10.36
CA LEU A 181 18.96 11.28 -9.14
C LEU A 181 19.93 12.36 -8.66
N THR A 182 19.39 13.36 -7.98
CA THR A 182 20.15 14.43 -7.32
C THR A 182 21.00 13.92 -6.15
N ARG A 183 20.54 12.85 -5.50
CA ARG A 183 21.19 12.18 -4.36
C ARG A 183 20.93 10.68 -4.40
N THR A 184 21.72 9.93 -3.65
CA THR A 184 21.51 8.48 -3.44
C THR A 184 20.12 8.21 -2.88
N ASP A 185 19.38 7.29 -3.52
CA ASP A 185 18.08 6.81 -3.05
C ASP A 185 17.87 5.36 -3.52
N TYR A 186 18.28 4.39 -2.72
CA TYR A 186 18.11 2.96 -3.05
C TYR A 186 16.63 2.51 -3.05
N ASN A 187 15.74 3.28 -2.43
CA ASN A 187 14.31 3.01 -2.44
C ASN A 187 13.60 3.52 -3.71
N PHE A 188 14.33 4.19 -4.60
CA PHE A 188 13.76 4.71 -5.85
C PHE A 188 13.14 3.62 -6.73
N THR A 189 13.68 2.40 -6.70
CA THR A 189 13.09 1.25 -7.40
C THR A 189 11.70 0.87 -6.86
N TYR A 190 11.46 1.01 -5.56
CA TYR A 190 10.13 0.83 -4.98
C TYR A 190 9.14 1.91 -5.43
N ILE A 191 9.62 3.16 -5.54
CA ILE A 191 8.82 4.26 -6.10
C ILE A 191 8.36 3.90 -7.52
N LEU A 192 9.27 3.38 -8.35
CA LEU A 192 8.97 2.99 -9.74
C LEU A 192 8.05 1.75 -9.86
N ALA A 193 7.76 1.08 -8.76
CA ALA A 193 6.80 -0.02 -8.67
C ALA A 193 5.42 0.43 -8.14
N MET A 194 5.25 1.68 -7.71
CA MET A 194 3.97 2.20 -7.21
C MET A 194 2.97 2.41 -8.35
N PRO A 195 1.65 2.22 -8.11
CA PRO A 195 0.61 2.48 -9.11
C PRO A 195 0.67 3.88 -9.71
N ALA A 196 1.09 4.88 -8.92
CA ALA A 196 1.31 6.24 -9.37
C ALA A 196 2.32 6.36 -10.53
N MET A 197 3.29 5.45 -10.61
CA MET A 197 4.33 5.42 -11.65
C MET A 197 3.94 4.55 -12.87
N SER A 198 2.66 4.24 -13.01
CA SER A 198 2.13 3.56 -14.20
C SER A 198 2.42 4.35 -15.47
N ILE A 199 2.78 3.61 -16.54
CA ILE A 199 3.20 4.21 -17.80
C ILE A 199 1.96 4.48 -18.66
N VAL A 200 1.80 5.72 -19.11
CA VAL A 200 0.67 6.19 -19.91
C VAL A 200 1.13 6.67 -21.29
N ALA A 201 0.29 6.51 -22.30
CA ALA A 201 0.54 7.04 -23.64
C ALA A 201 0.14 8.51 -23.73
N ARG A 202 1.03 9.37 -24.24
CA ARG A 202 0.76 10.80 -24.42
C ARG A 202 -0.44 11.06 -25.30
N GLU A 203 -0.59 10.29 -26.37
CA GLU A 203 -1.69 10.42 -27.33
C GLU A 203 -3.07 10.24 -26.69
N VAL A 204 -3.18 9.35 -25.68
CA VAL A 204 -4.42 9.14 -24.92
C VAL A 204 -4.71 10.34 -24.04
N ILE A 205 -3.69 10.84 -23.32
CA ILE A 205 -3.84 12.00 -22.44
C ILE A 205 -4.20 13.25 -23.26
N ASP A 206 -3.55 13.46 -24.41
CA ASP A 206 -3.83 14.60 -25.29
C ASP A 206 -5.23 14.51 -25.94
N ALA A 207 -5.69 13.29 -26.28
CA ALA A 207 -7.00 13.09 -26.91
C ALA A 207 -8.18 13.29 -25.95
N TYR A 208 -8.03 12.85 -24.69
CA TYR A 208 -9.12 12.85 -23.70
C TYR A 208 -9.01 13.97 -22.65
N GLY A 209 -7.86 14.59 -22.49
CA GLY A 209 -7.67 15.70 -21.54
C GLY A 209 -8.10 15.34 -20.12
N GLU A 210 -9.04 16.11 -19.55
CA GLU A 210 -9.58 15.85 -18.21
C GLU A 210 -10.35 14.51 -18.12
N ASP A 211 -10.96 14.07 -19.21
CA ASP A 211 -11.69 12.80 -19.28
C ASP A 211 -10.76 11.58 -19.29
N SER A 212 -9.44 11.76 -19.44
CA SER A 212 -8.46 10.68 -19.29
C SER A 212 -8.56 9.96 -17.93
N ASN A 213 -9.05 10.66 -16.90
CA ASN A 213 -9.35 10.06 -15.59
C ASN A 213 -10.48 9.00 -15.64
N ALA A 214 -11.32 9.02 -16.66
CA ALA A 214 -12.37 8.05 -16.90
C ALA A 214 -12.05 7.07 -18.05
N HIS A 215 -10.90 7.26 -18.70
CA HIS A 215 -10.52 6.53 -19.92
C HIS A 215 -9.10 5.95 -19.83
N PRO A 216 -8.88 4.96 -18.94
CA PRO A 216 -7.57 4.35 -18.75
C PRO A 216 -7.24 3.43 -19.93
N VAL A 217 -6.10 3.70 -20.59
CA VAL A 217 -5.56 2.88 -21.68
C VAL A 217 -4.11 2.54 -21.34
N GLY A 218 -3.86 1.28 -21.01
CA GLY A 218 -2.57 0.79 -20.55
C GLY A 218 -2.06 -0.41 -21.32
N THR A 219 -0.90 -0.89 -20.93
CA THR A 219 -0.25 -2.09 -21.47
C THR A 219 -0.47 -3.33 -20.60
N GLY A 220 -1.22 -3.18 -19.49
CA GLY A 220 -1.45 -4.21 -18.49
C GLY A 220 -2.37 -5.35 -18.96
N PRO A 221 -2.57 -6.35 -18.08
CA PRO A 221 -3.29 -7.58 -18.39
C PRO A 221 -4.78 -7.40 -18.71
N TYR A 222 -5.39 -6.30 -18.25
CA TYR A 222 -6.81 -6.01 -18.45
C TYR A 222 -7.02 -4.63 -19.04
N MET A 223 -8.21 -4.41 -19.61
CA MET A 223 -8.67 -3.10 -20.08
C MET A 223 -10.08 -2.83 -19.56
N LEU A 224 -10.39 -1.56 -19.31
CA LEU A 224 -11.70 -1.11 -18.86
C LEU A 224 -12.69 -1.19 -20.01
N THR A 225 -13.81 -1.92 -19.84
CA THR A 225 -14.87 -2.01 -20.85
C THR A 225 -16.17 -1.34 -20.40
N ARG A 226 -16.39 -1.24 -19.09
CA ARG A 226 -17.55 -0.56 -18.52
C ARG A 226 -17.21 0.09 -17.19
N TRP A 227 -17.67 1.31 -17.00
CA TRP A 227 -17.65 2.01 -15.73
C TRP A 227 -18.96 2.70 -15.43
N ALA A 228 -19.71 2.17 -14.48
CA ALA A 228 -20.84 2.84 -13.85
C ALA A 228 -20.37 3.30 -12.47
N ARG A 229 -20.02 4.60 -12.37
CA ARG A 229 -19.39 5.21 -11.19
C ARG A 229 -20.12 4.84 -9.90
N ALA A 230 -19.38 4.47 -8.86
CA ALA A 230 -19.89 4.06 -7.55
C ALA A 230 -20.89 2.89 -7.60
N SER A 231 -20.87 2.07 -8.66
CA SER A 231 -21.80 0.95 -8.83
C SER A 231 -21.11 -0.29 -9.39
N LYS A 232 -20.60 -0.21 -10.64
CA LYS A 232 -20.04 -1.39 -11.31
C LYS A 232 -18.90 -1.03 -12.25
N ILE A 233 -17.85 -1.86 -12.22
CA ILE A 233 -16.70 -1.80 -13.13
C ILE A 233 -16.55 -3.16 -13.79
N SER A 234 -16.39 -3.19 -15.12
CA SER A 234 -16.06 -4.41 -15.85
C SER A 234 -14.72 -4.25 -16.55
N LEU A 235 -13.82 -5.20 -16.31
CA LEU A 235 -12.55 -5.29 -17.00
C LEU A 235 -12.53 -6.57 -17.83
N GLU A 236 -11.96 -6.50 -19.03
CA GLU A 236 -11.72 -7.66 -19.90
C GLU A 236 -10.22 -7.81 -20.14
N ALA A 237 -9.80 -9.05 -20.42
CA ALA A 237 -8.41 -9.33 -20.76
C ALA A 237 -7.96 -8.49 -21.97
N ASN A 238 -6.85 -7.78 -21.83
CA ASN A 238 -6.29 -6.93 -22.89
C ASN A 238 -5.72 -7.80 -24.02
N PRO A 239 -6.27 -7.75 -25.25
CA PRO A 239 -5.80 -8.58 -26.36
C PRO A 239 -4.37 -8.22 -26.83
N SER A 240 -3.88 -7.02 -26.45
CA SER A 240 -2.53 -6.56 -26.76
C SER A 240 -1.50 -6.91 -25.70
N TYR A 241 -1.93 -7.45 -24.55
CA TYR A 241 -1.03 -7.78 -23.45
C TYR A 241 -0.06 -8.90 -23.85
N HIS A 242 1.23 -8.69 -23.60
CA HIS A 242 2.26 -9.68 -23.97
C HIS A 242 2.16 -11.01 -23.20
N GLY A 243 1.47 -11.01 -22.05
CA GLY A 243 1.38 -12.14 -21.14
C GLY A 243 2.70 -12.44 -20.43
N PHE A 244 2.64 -13.32 -19.44
CA PHE A 244 3.83 -13.86 -18.79
C PHE A 244 3.63 -15.35 -18.47
N VAL A 245 4.74 -16.08 -18.32
CA VAL A 245 4.70 -17.47 -17.85
C VAL A 245 4.83 -17.46 -16.34
N TRP A 246 3.86 -18.05 -15.65
CA TRP A 246 3.86 -18.17 -14.21
C TRP A 246 5.04 -19.01 -13.73
N SER A 247 6.03 -18.41 -13.07
CA SER A 247 7.31 -19.03 -12.70
C SER A 247 7.79 -18.67 -11.30
N PHE A 248 6.89 -18.13 -10.46
CA PHE A 248 7.23 -17.77 -9.09
C PHE A 248 7.65 -19.00 -8.28
N GLN A 249 8.54 -18.79 -7.33
CA GLN A 249 9.01 -19.84 -6.43
C GLN A 249 8.17 -19.83 -5.16
N PRO A 250 8.00 -20.98 -4.49
CA PRO A 250 7.30 -21.01 -3.22
C PRO A 250 8.06 -20.15 -2.20
N GLY A 251 7.33 -19.35 -1.45
CA GLY A 251 7.85 -18.64 -0.28
C GLY A 251 7.91 -19.56 0.95
N ILE A 252 7.80 -18.95 2.13
CA ILE A 252 7.87 -19.67 3.41
C ILE A 252 6.49 -19.95 4.03
N GLU A 253 5.42 -19.46 3.41
CA GLU A 253 4.08 -19.55 3.98
C GLU A 253 3.37 -20.85 3.58
N PRO A 254 2.47 -21.37 4.43
CA PRO A 254 1.67 -22.53 4.10
C PRO A 254 0.87 -22.33 2.81
N GLY A 255 0.76 -23.39 1.99
CA GLY A 255 0.01 -23.37 0.72
C GLY A 255 0.80 -22.90 -0.50
N ASP A 256 2.01 -22.35 -0.34
CA ASP A 256 2.81 -21.84 -1.48
C ASP A 256 3.21 -22.95 -2.45
N ASN A 257 3.55 -24.13 -1.93
CA ASN A 257 3.90 -25.29 -2.76
C ASN A 257 2.73 -25.77 -3.63
N GLU A 258 1.51 -25.77 -3.09
CA GLU A 258 0.28 -26.14 -3.80
C GLU A 258 -0.05 -25.12 -4.90
N ILE A 259 0.13 -23.83 -4.61
CA ILE A 259 -0.02 -22.74 -5.60
C ILE A 259 0.98 -22.95 -6.73
N VAL A 260 2.26 -23.18 -6.42
CA VAL A 260 3.31 -23.40 -7.42
C VAL A 260 3.01 -24.66 -8.24
N ALA A 261 2.65 -25.77 -7.60
CA ALA A 261 2.32 -27.01 -8.30
C ALA A 261 1.17 -26.84 -9.30
N ARG A 262 0.19 -26.00 -8.98
CA ARG A 262 -0.96 -25.70 -9.86
C ARG A 262 -0.64 -24.73 -10.99
N MET A 263 0.18 -23.72 -10.73
CA MET A 263 0.32 -22.55 -11.61
C MET A 263 1.57 -22.54 -12.47
N LYS A 264 2.64 -23.21 -12.06
CA LYS A 264 3.94 -23.20 -12.75
C LYS A 264 3.81 -23.57 -14.24
N GLY A 265 4.38 -22.72 -15.08
CA GLY A 265 4.40 -22.92 -16.54
C GLY A 265 3.13 -22.44 -17.26
N ARG A 266 2.10 -21.99 -16.53
CA ARG A 266 0.88 -21.46 -17.16
C ARG A 266 1.12 -20.07 -17.74
N LYS A 267 0.54 -19.80 -18.89
CA LYS A 267 0.52 -18.47 -19.49
C LYS A 267 -0.61 -17.64 -18.86
N MET A 268 -0.30 -16.43 -18.43
CA MET A 268 -1.19 -15.54 -17.69
C MET A 268 -1.49 -14.26 -18.48
N PRO A 269 -2.63 -13.59 -18.22
CA PRO A 269 -3.72 -14.02 -17.32
C PRO A 269 -4.56 -15.16 -17.93
N VAL A 270 -5.22 -15.95 -17.07
CA VAL A 270 -6.18 -16.98 -17.52
C VAL A 270 -7.63 -16.58 -17.31
N ILE A 271 -7.90 -15.63 -16.39
CA ILE A 271 -9.23 -15.06 -16.15
C ILE A 271 -9.51 -14.03 -17.24
N GLY A 272 -10.62 -14.20 -17.95
CA GLY A 272 -10.95 -13.34 -19.09
C GLY A 272 -11.72 -12.09 -18.73
N ARG A 273 -12.42 -12.08 -17.58
CA ARG A 273 -13.23 -10.93 -17.15
C ARG A 273 -13.24 -10.77 -15.64
N ILE A 274 -13.21 -9.51 -15.19
CA ILE A 274 -13.36 -9.13 -13.79
C ILE A 274 -14.60 -8.24 -13.69
N GLU A 275 -15.56 -8.63 -12.86
CA GLU A 275 -16.77 -7.89 -12.56
C GLU A 275 -16.70 -7.36 -11.13
N ILE A 276 -16.56 -6.06 -10.97
CA ILE A 276 -16.42 -5.41 -9.67
C ILE A 276 -17.74 -4.73 -9.32
N SER A 277 -18.31 -5.04 -8.18
CA SER A 277 -19.50 -4.38 -7.63
C SER A 277 -19.11 -3.50 -6.45
N VAL A 278 -19.58 -2.25 -6.44
CA VAL A 278 -19.41 -1.36 -5.28
C VAL A 278 -20.53 -1.66 -4.29
N ILE A 279 -20.18 -2.23 -3.13
CA ILE A 279 -21.13 -2.62 -2.08
C ILE A 279 -20.62 -2.09 -0.74
N GLU A 280 -21.12 -0.94 -0.29
CA GLU A 280 -20.61 -0.24 0.90
C GLU A 280 -21.04 -0.93 2.20
N GLU A 281 -22.26 -1.49 2.24
CA GLU A 281 -22.83 -2.12 3.43
C GLU A 281 -22.26 -3.51 3.71
N GLU A 282 -21.72 -3.71 4.91
CA GLU A 282 -21.08 -4.97 5.32
C GLU A 282 -22.01 -6.18 5.25
N GLN A 283 -23.26 -6.03 5.68
CA GLN A 283 -24.25 -7.10 5.65
C GLN A 283 -24.57 -7.50 4.20
N SER A 284 -24.68 -6.54 3.30
CA SER A 284 -24.95 -6.80 1.88
C SER A 284 -23.80 -7.58 1.23
N ARG A 285 -22.53 -7.23 1.53
CA ARG A 285 -21.36 -7.98 1.06
C ARG A 285 -21.35 -9.41 1.59
N TRP A 286 -21.60 -9.57 2.88
CA TRP A 286 -21.66 -10.89 3.52
C TRP A 286 -22.73 -11.78 2.87
N LEU A 287 -23.94 -11.26 2.65
CA LEU A 287 -25.02 -12.00 1.99
C LEU A 287 -24.70 -12.32 0.53
N ALA A 288 -24.11 -11.39 -0.22
CA ALA A 288 -23.69 -11.63 -1.61
C ALA A 288 -22.64 -12.76 -1.69
N PHE A 289 -21.66 -12.79 -0.78
CA PHE A 289 -20.71 -13.90 -0.70
C PHE A 289 -21.37 -15.23 -0.32
N GLN A 290 -22.31 -15.21 0.62
CA GLN A 290 -23.04 -16.42 0.99
C GLN A 290 -23.88 -16.99 -0.16
N ARG A 291 -24.40 -16.14 -1.06
CA ARG A 291 -25.16 -16.55 -2.26
C ARG A 291 -24.27 -16.94 -3.44
N GLY A 292 -22.94 -16.78 -3.33
CA GLY A 292 -22.00 -17.04 -4.43
C GLY A 292 -21.94 -15.93 -5.47
N GLU A 293 -22.49 -14.73 -5.19
CA GLU A 293 -22.43 -13.55 -6.05
C GLU A 293 -21.07 -12.82 -5.98
N LEU A 294 -20.24 -13.18 -5.00
CA LEU A 294 -18.85 -12.74 -4.85
C LEU A 294 -17.97 -13.98 -4.71
N ASP A 295 -16.87 -14.01 -5.44
CA ASP A 295 -15.91 -15.11 -5.42
C ASP A 295 -14.90 -14.98 -4.27
N ILE A 296 -14.56 -13.75 -3.90
CA ILE A 296 -13.65 -13.43 -2.80
C ILE A 296 -14.28 -12.31 -1.98
N LEU A 297 -14.20 -12.41 -0.66
CA LEU A 297 -14.70 -11.42 0.29
C LEU A 297 -13.62 -11.11 1.32
N LEU A 298 -13.30 -9.84 1.50
CA LEU A 298 -12.59 -9.39 2.70
C LEU A 298 -13.58 -9.44 3.87
N LEU A 299 -13.33 -10.34 4.82
CA LEU A 299 -14.23 -10.60 5.97
C LEU A 299 -14.50 -9.30 6.75
N PRO A 300 -15.76 -8.83 6.80
CA PRO A 300 -16.11 -7.70 7.64
C PRO A 300 -15.97 -8.06 9.12
N GLY A 301 -15.42 -7.14 9.92
CA GLY A 301 -15.17 -7.37 11.34
C GLY A 301 -16.40 -7.80 12.14
N THR A 302 -17.58 -7.25 11.80
CA THR A 302 -18.87 -7.62 12.41
C THR A 302 -19.24 -9.10 12.23
N PHE A 303 -18.80 -9.72 11.14
CA PHE A 303 -19.07 -11.13 10.84
C PHE A 303 -17.91 -12.07 11.22
N ALA A 304 -16.78 -11.54 11.70
CA ALA A 304 -15.65 -12.37 12.12
C ALA A 304 -16.03 -13.40 13.20
N PRO A 305 -16.82 -13.10 14.25
CA PRO A 305 -17.23 -14.10 15.22
C PRO A 305 -18.08 -15.24 14.65
N VAL A 306 -18.83 -15.00 13.56
CA VAL A 306 -19.68 -15.99 12.89
C VAL A 306 -18.89 -16.80 11.87
N ALA A 307 -18.10 -16.13 11.04
CA ALA A 307 -17.31 -16.76 10.00
C ALA A 307 -16.09 -17.51 10.54
N MET A 308 -15.50 -17.00 11.64
CA MET A 308 -14.23 -17.44 12.21
C MET A 308 -14.31 -17.66 13.74
N PRO A 309 -15.25 -18.47 14.25
CA PRO A 309 -15.33 -18.73 15.68
C PRO A 309 -14.02 -19.33 16.21
N GLY A 310 -13.43 -18.70 17.25
CA GLY A 310 -12.12 -19.08 17.78
C GLY A 310 -10.99 -18.97 16.76
N ASN A 311 -11.06 -17.99 15.85
CA ASN A 311 -10.11 -17.72 14.77
C ASN A 311 -9.91 -18.91 13.79
N LYS A 312 -10.92 -19.76 13.64
CA LYS A 312 -10.96 -20.87 12.68
C LYS A 312 -12.18 -20.76 11.80
N LEU A 313 -12.04 -21.12 10.52
CA LEU A 313 -13.17 -21.12 9.59
C LEU A 313 -14.34 -21.95 10.15
N SER A 314 -15.55 -21.40 10.12
CA SER A 314 -16.75 -22.07 10.64
C SER A 314 -17.01 -23.39 9.91
N PRO A 315 -17.54 -24.44 10.60
CA PRO A 315 -17.86 -25.74 9.97
C PRO A 315 -18.84 -25.61 8.80
N GLU A 316 -19.71 -24.62 8.80
CA GLU A 316 -20.65 -24.36 7.71
C GLU A 316 -19.92 -23.91 6.44
N LEU A 317 -19.08 -22.90 6.53
CA LEU A 317 -18.29 -22.40 5.39
C LEU A 317 -17.31 -23.47 4.89
N ALA A 318 -16.66 -24.20 5.80
CA ALA A 318 -15.75 -25.29 5.43
C ALA A 318 -16.46 -26.41 4.63
N ARG A 319 -17.69 -26.80 5.03
CA ARG A 319 -18.50 -27.79 4.29
C ARG A 319 -18.88 -27.32 2.88
N ARG A 320 -18.98 -26.01 2.66
CA ARG A 320 -19.21 -25.41 1.35
C ARG A 320 -17.94 -25.33 0.50
N GLY A 321 -16.79 -25.76 1.02
CA GLY A 321 -15.49 -25.70 0.34
C GLY A 321 -14.86 -24.30 0.35
N VAL A 322 -15.40 -23.36 1.13
CA VAL A 322 -14.77 -22.05 1.33
C VAL A 322 -13.41 -22.23 1.98
N THR A 323 -12.43 -21.50 1.53
CA THR A 323 -11.09 -21.43 2.12
C THR A 323 -10.80 -20.02 2.63
N ILE A 324 -9.74 -19.89 3.42
CA ILE A 324 -9.28 -18.59 3.92
C ILE A 324 -7.84 -18.33 3.51
N ASN A 325 -7.53 -17.06 3.29
CA ASN A 325 -6.18 -16.56 3.28
C ASN A 325 -6.08 -15.38 4.25
N GLN A 326 -5.17 -15.45 5.19
CA GLN A 326 -4.93 -14.39 6.18
C GLN A 326 -3.59 -13.72 5.91
N LEU A 327 -3.60 -12.40 5.94
CA LEU A 327 -2.42 -11.56 5.83
C LEU A 327 -2.37 -10.59 7.01
N ILE A 328 -1.28 -10.56 7.75
CA ILE A 328 -0.98 -9.43 8.64
C ILE A 328 -0.59 -8.28 7.73
N ASP A 329 -1.39 -7.22 7.69
CA ASP A 329 -1.09 -6.06 6.86
C ASP A 329 0.27 -5.46 7.25
N PRO A 330 1.10 -5.06 6.28
CA PRO A 330 2.33 -4.32 6.55
C PRO A 330 1.97 -2.87 6.93
N GLU A 331 1.32 -2.74 8.07
CA GLU A 331 0.85 -1.48 8.62
C GLU A 331 1.11 -1.38 10.10
N ILE A 332 1.06 -0.17 10.60
CA ILE A 332 0.96 0.11 12.03
C ILE A 332 -0.24 1.01 12.29
N THR A 333 -1.00 0.70 13.33
CA THR A 333 -1.79 1.71 14.02
C THR A 333 -0.99 2.26 15.18
N TYR A 334 -1.16 3.53 15.48
CA TYR A 334 -0.47 4.18 16.58
C TYR A 334 -1.30 5.35 17.11
N THR A 335 -1.09 5.69 18.38
CA THR A 335 -1.58 6.93 18.94
C THR A 335 -0.40 7.87 19.09
N PHE A 336 -0.46 9.03 18.44
CA PHE A 336 0.57 10.05 18.55
C PHE A 336 0.26 11.04 19.66
N PHE A 337 1.31 11.55 20.28
CA PHE A 337 1.29 12.67 21.21
C PHE A 337 1.86 13.89 20.50
N ASN A 338 1.13 15.00 20.49
CA ASN A 338 1.59 16.22 19.84
C ASN A 338 2.76 16.83 20.63
N MET A 339 3.93 16.82 20.02
CA MET A 339 5.16 17.33 20.66
C MET A 339 5.20 18.85 20.81
N ARG A 340 4.22 19.57 20.23
CA ARG A 340 4.04 21.02 20.42
C ARG A 340 2.95 21.36 21.43
N ASP A 341 2.22 20.37 21.95
CA ASP A 341 1.18 20.60 22.95
C ASP A 341 1.78 21.08 24.27
N PRO A 342 1.18 22.09 24.94
CA PRO A 342 1.73 22.65 26.18
C PRO A 342 1.75 21.65 27.34
N VAL A 343 0.88 20.64 27.36
CA VAL A 343 0.78 19.62 28.43
C VAL A 343 1.58 18.38 28.08
N LEU A 344 1.30 17.76 26.92
CA LEU A 344 1.94 16.49 26.51
C LEU A 344 3.28 16.70 25.78
N GLY A 345 3.49 17.84 25.14
CA GLY A 345 4.62 18.06 24.23
C GLY A 345 5.94 18.39 24.93
N GLY A 346 7.03 18.36 24.15
CA GLY A 346 8.37 18.66 24.59
C GLY A 346 9.10 17.48 25.23
N PHE A 347 10.35 17.73 25.67
CA PHE A 347 11.31 16.72 26.12
C PHE A 347 11.61 16.78 27.63
N ALA A 348 10.87 17.58 28.38
CA ALA A 348 10.98 17.63 29.82
C ALA A 348 10.61 16.28 30.45
N LYS A 349 11.34 15.86 31.48
CA LYS A 349 11.23 14.50 32.06
C LYS A 349 9.81 14.20 32.56
N GLU A 350 9.14 15.16 33.16
CA GLU A 350 7.76 15.05 33.64
C GLU A 350 6.78 14.82 32.46
N LYS A 351 6.97 15.49 31.33
CA LYS A 351 6.14 15.32 30.13
C LYS A 351 6.37 13.96 29.45
N ILE A 352 7.62 13.52 29.39
CA ILE A 352 7.94 12.14 28.93
C ILE A 352 7.28 11.13 29.86
N ALA A 353 7.35 11.34 31.19
CA ALA A 353 6.72 10.46 32.18
C ALA A 353 5.19 10.40 32.00
N LEU A 354 4.55 11.53 31.71
CA LEU A 354 3.12 11.59 31.44
C LEU A 354 2.74 10.79 30.19
N ARG A 355 3.42 11.00 29.06
CA ARG A 355 3.18 10.25 27.84
C ARG A 355 3.42 8.75 28.03
N ARG A 356 4.51 8.37 28.74
CA ARG A 356 4.83 6.98 29.05
C ARG A 356 3.78 6.32 29.94
N ALA A 357 3.29 7.03 30.96
CA ALA A 357 2.23 6.52 31.82
C ALA A 357 0.92 6.33 31.05
N ILE A 358 0.55 7.27 30.15
CA ILE A 358 -0.59 7.14 29.25
C ILE A 358 -0.43 5.89 28.37
N ALA A 359 0.74 5.68 27.78
CA ALA A 359 1.03 4.52 26.92
C ALA A 359 0.96 3.20 27.70
N MET A 360 1.50 3.16 28.92
CA MET A 360 1.47 1.98 29.81
C MET A 360 0.08 1.65 30.36
N ALA A 361 -0.82 2.62 30.41
CA ALA A 361 -2.19 2.41 30.90
C ALA A 361 -3.11 1.72 29.88
N TYR A 362 -2.76 1.71 28.60
CA TYR A 362 -3.58 1.20 27.51
C TYR A 362 -3.32 -0.28 27.24
N ASP A 363 -4.38 -1.10 27.36
CA ASP A 363 -4.34 -2.54 27.13
C ASP A 363 -4.56 -2.85 25.63
N THR A 364 -3.47 -3.07 24.90
CA THR A 364 -3.53 -3.42 23.47
C THR A 364 -4.14 -4.82 23.25
N ALA A 365 -3.95 -5.75 24.18
CA ALA A 365 -4.55 -7.08 24.06
C ALA A 365 -6.09 -7.00 24.21
N GLU A 366 -6.59 -6.09 25.07
CA GLU A 366 -8.04 -5.81 25.16
C GLU A 366 -8.55 -5.19 23.85
N GLU A 367 -7.78 -4.27 23.19
CA GLU A 367 -8.12 -3.74 21.86
C GLU A 367 -8.26 -4.87 20.84
N VAL A 368 -7.25 -5.75 20.73
CA VAL A 368 -7.27 -6.88 19.77
C VAL A 368 -8.53 -7.72 19.96
N ARG A 369 -8.82 -8.12 21.20
CA ARG A 369 -9.95 -9.01 21.50
C ARG A 369 -11.31 -8.31 21.33
N VAL A 370 -11.47 -7.11 21.89
CA VAL A 370 -12.79 -6.47 22.01
C VAL A 370 -13.11 -5.61 20.79
N VAL A 371 -12.16 -4.77 20.34
CA VAL A 371 -12.40 -3.83 19.24
C VAL A 371 -12.12 -4.50 17.89
N ARG A 372 -11.00 -5.23 17.78
CA ARG A 372 -10.57 -5.85 16.52
C ARG A 372 -11.17 -7.23 16.29
N LYS A 373 -11.91 -7.81 17.25
CA LYS A 373 -12.52 -9.14 17.14
C LYS A 373 -11.50 -10.22 16.70
N ASP A 374 -10.31 -10.17 17.28
CA ASP A 374 -9.15 -11.01 16.99
C ASP A 374 -8.59 -10.87 15.54
N GLN A 375 -9.00 -9.83 14.80
CA GLN A 375 -8.49 -9.53 13.46
C GLN A 375 -7.36 -8.48 13.51
N ALA A 376 -6.44 -8.63 14.45
CA ALA A 376 -5.24 -7.80 14.58
C ALA A 376 -4.18 -8.49 15.44
N VAL A 377 -2.93 -8.05 15.29
CA VAL A 377 -1.80 -8.44 16.14
C VAL A 377 -1.14 -7.19 16.74
N GLU A 378 -0.64 -7.30 17.96
CA GLU A 378 0.05 -6.20 18.62
C GLU A 378 1.35 -5.84 17.91
N VAL A 379 1.61 -4.55 17.71
CA VAL A 379 2.84 -4.03 17.12
C VAL A 379 3.85 -3.71 18.22
N GLN A 380 5.09 -4.19 18.04
CA GLN A 380 6.17 -4.02 18.99
C GLN A 380 7.27 -3.06 18.51
N SER A 381 7.18 -2.59 17.26
CA SER A 381 8.15 -1.72 16.61
C SER A 381 7.41 -0.77 15.65
N PRO A 382 7.92 0.45 15.43
CA PRO A 382 7.41 1.32 14.35
C PRO A 382 7.55 0.73 12.95
N ILE A 383 8.40 -0.28 12.78
CA ILE A 383 8.56 -1.02 11.51
C ILE A 383 7.76 -2.31 11.64
N PRO A 384 6.68 -2.52 10.87
CA PRO A 384 5.84 -3.71 10.97
C PRO A 384 6.47 -4.95 10.33
N GLN A 385 5.92 -6.11 10.68
CA GLN A 385 6.31 -7.39 10.08
C GLN A 385 6.13 -7.36 8.54
N GLY A 386 7.04 -8.01 7.82
CA GLY A 386 7.02 -8.10 6.35
C GLY A 386 7.69 -6.93 5.64
N ILE A 387 8.22 -5.96 6.38
CA ILE A 387 8.92 -4.77 5.87
C ILE A 387 10.44 -4.97 6.04
N ALA A 388 11.22 -4.61 5.02
CA ALA A 388 12.69 -4.59 5.13
C ALA A 388 13.12 -3.65 6.26
N GLY A 389 14.00 -4.13 7.14
CA GLY A 389 14.36 -3.43 8.39
C GLY A 389 13.54 -3.86 9.61
N PHE A 390 12.53 -4.72 9.46
CA PHE A 390 11.84 -5.33 10.61
C PHE A 390 12.74 -6.37 11.31
N GLU A 391 12.81 -6.28 12.62
CA GLU A 391 13.54 -7.24 13.46
C GLU A 391 12.63 -7.78 14.55
N PRO A 392 12.35 -9.10 14.61
CA PRO A 392 11.47 -9.70 15.61
C PRO A 392 11.97 -9.54 17.06
N SER A 393 13.28 -9.35 17.24
CA SER A 393 13.92 -9.12 18.55
C SER A 393 13.73 -7.70 19.07
N ASN A 394 13.37 -6.76 18.21
CA ASN A 394 13.17 -5.36 18.56
C ASN A 394 11.76 -5.19 19.16
N LYS A 395 11.66 -5.40 20.49
CA LYS A 395 10.39 -5.28 21.22
C LYS A 395 10.34 -3.98 21.99
N SER A 396 9.16 -3.38 22.07
CA SER A 396 8.90 -2.19 22.88
C SER A 396 9.08 -2.52 24.37
N GLY A 397 9.79 -1.65 25.07
CA GLY A 397 9.88 -1.67 26.54
C GLY A 397 8.67 -1.03 27.24
N ILE A 398 7.67 -0.53 26.48
CA ILE A 398 6.46 0.10 27.02
C ILE A 398 5.33 -0.94 27.02
N ALA A 399 5.33 -1.81 28.03
CA ALA A 399 4.27 -2.80 28.21
C ALA A 399 3.05 -2.20 28.96
N PHE A 400 1.90 -2.88 28.84
CA PHE A 400 0.73 -2.56 29.65
C PHE A 400 1.01 -2.84 31.14
N ASP A 401 1.11 -1.79 31.94
CA ASP A 401 1.32 -1.84 33.39
C ASP A 401 0.75 -0.58 34.06
N PRO A 402 -0.54 -0.57 34.41
CA PRO A 402 -1.16 0.55 35.11
C PRO A 402 -0.57 0.83 36.50
N ALA A 403 0.02 -0.18 37.15
CA ALA A 403 0.65 0.02 38.46
C ALA A 403 1.95 0.83 38.34
N ALA A 404 2.81 0.43 37.40
CA ALA A 404 4.03 1.19 37.09
C ALA A 404 3.70 2.59 36.51
N ALA A 405 2.64 2.72 35.71
CA ALA A 405 2.16 4.01 35.22
C ALA A 405 1.77 4.95 36.37
N ASN A 406 1.03 4.47 37.37
CA ASN A 406 0.67 5.24 38.56
C ASN A 406 1.93 5.66 39.34
N ALA A 407 2.84 4.72 39.63
CA ALA A 407 4.09 5.01 40.34
C ALA A 407 4.95 6.07 39.59
N LEU A 408 4.98 6.00 38.25
CA LEU A 408 5.67 6.97 37.42
C LEU A 408 5.06 8.38 37.55
N LEU A 409 3.74 8.49 37.50
CA LEU A 409 3.04 9.76 37.68
C LEU A 409 3.26 10.34 39.08
N ASP A 410 3.19 9.51 40.13
CA ASP A 410 3.46 9.92 41.50
C ASP A 410 4.89 10.47 41.67
N LYS A 411 5.88 9.78 41.09
CA LYS A 411 7.28 10.19 41.10
C LYS A 411 7.51 11.56 40.48
N PHE A 412 6.74 11.92 39.44
CA PHE A 412 6.89 13.20 38.73
C PHE A 412 5.89 14.25 39.18
N GLY A 413 5.22 14.05 40.35
CA GLY A 413 4.40 15.09 41.01
C GLY A 413 3.00 15.25 40.47
N TYR A 414 2.49 14.33 39.63
CA TYR A 414 1.09 14.32 39.20
C TYR A 414 0.22 13.75 40.33
N ARG A 415 -0.25 14.62 41.22
CA ARG A 415 -0.97 14.23 42.45
C ARG A 415 -2.45 14.04 42.22
N ARG A 416 -3.05 13.02 42.89
CA ARG A 416 -4.52 12.82 42.88
C ARG A 416 -5.21 13.84 43.76
N GLY A 417 -6.23 14.49 43.21
CA GLY A 417 -7.16 15.33 43.97
C GLY A 417 -8.24 14.53 44.70
N ALA A 418 -9.08 15.23 45.45
CA ALA A 418 -10.20 14.63 46.17
C ALA A 418 -11.23 13.93 45.24
N ASP A 419 -11.33 14.37 44.01
CA ASP A 419 -12.17 13.76 42.94
C ASP A 419 -11.59 12.51 42.32
N GLY A 420 -10.40 12.06 42.77
CA GLY A 420 -9.69 10.90 42.28
C GLY A 420 -8.90 11.12 40.98
N PHE A 421 -8.97 12.30 40.38
CA PHE A 421 -8.18 12.63 39.19
C PHE A 421 -6.89 13.40 39.56
N ARG A 422 -5.91 13.31 38.67
CA ARG A 422 -4.59 13.90 38.84
C ARG A 422 -4.59 15.36 38.33
N THR A 423 -3.75 16.17 38.98
CA THR A 423 -3.37 17.49 38.51
C THR A 423 -1.98 17.48 37.87
N LEU A 424 -1.64 18.57 37.19
CA LEU A 424 -0.26 18.86 36.79
C LEU A 424 0.63 19.04 38.04
N PRO A 425 1.96 18.93 37.92
CA PRO A 425 2.87 19.13 39.06
C PRO A 425 2.75 20.51 39.76
N ASP A 426 2.32 21.53 39.06
CA ASP A 426 2.05 22.87 39.58
C ASP A 426 0.66 23.03 40.22
N GLY A 427 -0.16 21.95 40.22
CA GLY A 427 -1.51 21.94 40.79
C GLY A 427 -2.62 22.31 39.80
N ALA A 428 -2.29 22.69 38.58
CA ALA A 428 -3.30 23.03 37.58
C ALA A 428 -4.10 21.78 37.13
N PRO A 429 -5.36 21.94 36.69
CA PRO A 429 -6.17 20.82 36.18
C PRO A 429 -5.51 20.11 35.02
N LEU A 430 -5.51 18.76 35.05
CA LEU A 430 -5.00 17.92 33.97
C LEU A 430 -6.16 17.24 33.24
N VAL A 431 -6.34 17.59 31.96
CA VAL A 431 -7.32 16.98 31.07
C VAL A 431 -6.64 16.56 29.79
N ILE A 432 -6.76 15.30 29.43
CA ILE A 432 -6.24 14.76 28.18
C ILE A 432 -7.32 14.85 27.10
N LYS A 433 -7.11 15.66 26.08
CA LYS A 433 -8.02 15.79 24.93
C LYS A 433 -7.62 14.80 23.83
N ARG A 434 -8.45 13.77 23.66
CA ARG A 434 -8.28 12.79 22.60
C ARG A 434 -9.17 13.15 21.41
N TRP A 435 -8.56 13.34 20.25
CA TRP A 435 -9.28 13.60 19.00
C TRP A 435 -9.60 12.28 18.29
N SER A 436 -10.83 12.16 17.79
CA SER A 436 -11.39 10.96 17.21
C SER A 436 -12.27 11.27 15.99
N ARG A 437 -12.45 10.29 15.12
CA ARG A 437 -13.35 10.43 13.96
C ARG A 437 -14.79 10.14 14.34
N SER A 438 -15.72 10.96 13.82
CA SER A 438 -17.16 10.78 14.01
C SER A 438 -17.74 9.73 13.05
N GLY A 439 -18.88 9.14 13.41
CA GLY A 439 -19.67 8.25 12.54
C GLY A 439 -19.22 6.80 12.47
N ASP A 440 -18.22 6.41 13.22
CA ASP A 440 -17.58 5.09 13.16
C ASP A 440 -17.74 4.35 14.51
N SER A 441 -18.29 3.14 14.48
CA SER A 441 -18.48 2.33 15.69
C SER A 441 -17.14 1.88 16.30
N GLU A 442 -16.17 1.51 15.47
CA GLU A 442 -14.82 1.14 15.91
C GLU A 442 -14.14 2.32 16.63
N ALA A 443 -14.29 3.53 16.10
CA ALA A 443 -13.74 4.72 16.74
C ALA A 443 -14.34 4.94 18.13
N ARG A 444 -15.64 4.72 18.32
CA ARG A 444 -16.30 4.80 19.64
C ARG A 444 -15.79 3.73 20.61
N GLU A 445 -15.67 2.48 20.16
CA GLU A 445 -15.13 1.40 20.98
C GLU A 445 -13.68 1.70 21.43
N LEU A 446 -12.86 2.29 20.55
CA LEU A 446 -11.52 2.75 20.89
C LEU A 446 -11.53 3.92 21.89
N ASP A 447 -12.45 4.87 21.74
CA ASP A 447 -12.59 6.00 22.67
C ASP A 447 -12.98 5.53 24.07
N ASP A 448 -13.90 4.57 24.17
CA ASP A 448 -14.30 3.95 25.44
C ASP A 448 -13.13 3.21 26.11
N LEU A 449 -12.33 2.47 25.32
CA LEU A 449 -11.16 1.78 25.83
C LEU A 449 -10.09 2.77 26.33
N TRP A 450 -9.85 3.87 25.61
CA TRP A 450 -8.96 4.93 26.06
C TRP A 450 -9.47 5.62 27.33
N SER A 451 -10.75 5.95 27.41
CA SER A 451 -11.37 6.56 28.60
C SER A 451 -11.21 5.65 29.83
N LYS A 452 -11.50 4.36 29.69
CA LYS A 452 -11.29 3.35 30.73
C LYS A 452 -9.82 3.26 31.16
N SER A 453 -8.91 3.27 30.20
CA SER A 453 -7.46 3.17 30.44
C SER A 453 -6.91 4.37 31.22
N LEU A 454 -7.27 5.58 30.81
CA LEU A 454 -6.81 6.80 31.48
C LEU A 454 -7.43 6.94 32.88
N LYS A 455 -8.69 6.55 33.06
CA LYS A 455 -9.34 6.54 34.38
C LYS A 455 -8.62 5.62 35.38
N ARG A 456 -8.08 4.48 34.95
CA ARG A 456 -7.30 3.54 35.81
C ARG A 456 -6.09 4.24 36.46
N ILE A 457 -5.47 5.18 35.77
CA ILE A 457 -4.34 5.93 36.27
C ILE A 457 -4.70 7.33 36.78
N GLY A 458 -6.00 7.62 36.92
CA GLY A 458 -6.52 8.88 37.46
C GLY A 458 -6.35 10.07 36.52
N LEU A 459 -6.33 9.86 35.23
CA LEU A 459 -6.33 10.93 34.24
C LEU A 459 -7.73 11.14 33.68
N ARG A 460 -8.17 12.40 33.62
CA ARG A 460 -9.42 12.81 32.99
C ARG A 460 -9.22 12.88 31.48
N MET A 461 -10.16 12.31 30.72
CA MET A 461 -10.16 12.39 29.26
C MET A 461 -11.41 13.11 28.75
N GLU A 462 -11.22 13.95 27.75
CA GLU A 462 -12.28 14.53 26.92
C GLU A 462 -12.08 14.06 25.48
N THR A 463 -13.15 13.55 24.86
CA THR A 463 -13.13 13.15 23.44
C THR A 463 -13.62 14.30 22.58
N VAL A 464 -12.82 14.69 21.59
CA VAL A 464 -13.16 15.69 20.57
C VAL A 464 -13.40 14.96 19.26
N THR A 465 -14.66 14.89 18.81
CA THR A 465 -15.01 14.17 17.57
C THR A 465 -15.10 15.12 16.38
N THR A 466 -14.57 14.70 15.24
CA THR A 466 -14.65 15.45 13.98
C THR A 466 -14.65 14.49 12.78
N LYS A 467 -14.97 14.99 11.57
CA LYS A 467 -14.88 14.20 10.34
C LYS A 467 -13.43 13.81 10.06
N PHE A 468 -13.23 12.65 9.45
CA PHE A 468 -11.89 12.11 9.17
C PHE A 468 -11.00 13.07 8.38
N ALA A 469 -11.53 13.69 7.32
CA ALA A 469 -10.78 14.68 6.53
C ALA A 469 -10.31 15.89 7.34
N ASP A 470 -11.18 16.37 8.26
CA ASP A 470 -10.84 17.48 9.15
C ASP A 470 -9.80 17.07 10.18
N LEU A 471 -9.91 15.84 10.74
CA LEU A 471 -8.91 15.29 11.66
C LEU A 471 -7.53 15.22 11.00
N LEU A 472 -7.45 14.74 9.76
CA LEU A 472 -6.19 14.73 8.99
C LEU A 472 -5.63 16.12 8.77
N LYS A 473 -6.47 17.09 8.39
CA LYS A 473 -6.06 18.49 8.21
C LYS A 473 -5.52 19.08 9.51
N MET A 474 -6.25 18.89 10.61
CA MET A 474 -5.84 19.38 11.93
C MET A 474 -4.56 18.69 12.43
N SER A 475 -4.39 17.40 12.16
CA SER A 475 -3.16 16.65 12.53
C SER A 475 -1.93 17.20 11.78
N ARG A 476 -2.06 17.52 10.50
CA ARG A 476 -1.00 18.21 9.74
C ARG A 476 -0.66 19.59 10.31
N GLN A 477 -1.63 20.26 10.93
CA GLN A 477 -1.47 21.58 11.57
C GLN A 477 -1.01 21.48 13.03
N CYS A 478 -0.69 20.30 13.56
CA CYS A 478 -0.27 20.08 14.95
C CYS A 478 -1.33 20.53 15.99
N GLN A 479 -2.62 20.40 15.68
CA GLN A 479 -3.68 20.86 16.58
C GLN A 479 -4.13 19.81 17.60
N PRO A 480 -4.34 18.50 17.24
CA PRO A 480 -4.77 17.51 18.21
C PRO A 480 -3.71 17.31 19.30
N MET A 481 -4.12 17.33 20.57
CA MET A 481 -3.26 16.99 21.71
C MET A 481 -2.80 15.52 21.61
N MET A 482 -3.73 14.63 21.30
CA MET A 482 -3.53 13.20 21.13
C MET A 482 -4.57 12.65 20.15
N ALA A 483 -4.18 11.83 19.19
CA ALA A 483 -5.10 11.14 18.29
C ALA A 483 -4.48 9.83 17.77
N SER A 484 -5.35 8.92 17.32
CA SER A 484 -4.89 7.68 16.67
C SER A 484 -4.78 7.85 15.15
N ALA A 485 -3.78 7.21 14.57
CA ALA A 485 -3.55 7.14 13.14
C ALA A 485 -3.15 5.72 12.73
N ALA A 486 -3.17 5.45 11.43
CA ALA A 486 -2.64 4.24 10.83
C ALA A 486 -1.77 4.60 9.63
N TRP A 487 -0.75 3.78 9.37
CA TRP A 487 0.05 3.88 8.17
C TRP A 487 0.23 2.50 7.56
N ILE A 488 -0.23 2.36 6.32
CA ILE A 488 -0.04 1.16 5.49
C ILE A 488 1.18 1.41 4.62
N ALA A 489 2.01 0.41 4.42
CA ALA A 489 3.20 0.55 3.59
C ALA A 489 2.85 0.90 2.15
N ASP A 490 3.37 2.03 1.66
CA ASP A 490 3.37 2.38 0.24
C ASP A 490 4.40 1.53 -0.53
N TYR A 491 5.47 1.16 0.16
CA TYR A 491 6.52 0.24 -0.30
C TYR A 491 7.16 -0.48 0.90
N PRO A 492 7.72 -1.69 0.71
CA PRO A 492 8.09 -2.59 1.81
C PRO A 492 9.48 -2.27 2.40
N ASP A 493 9.71 -1.02 2.82
CA ASP A 493 10.96 -0.58 3.45
C ASP A 493 10.70 0.25 4.71
N ALA A 494 11.57 0.13 5.70
CA ALA A 494 11.50 0.87 6.97
C ALA A 494 11.50 2.39 6.77
N ASP A 495 12.10 2.91 5.71
CA ASP A 495 12.07 4.33 5.34
C ASP A 495 10.63 4.86 5.28
N ASN A 496 9.68 4.06 4.76
CA ASN A 496 8.27 4.43 4.63
C ASN A 496 7.57 4.69 5.97
N PHE A 497 8.09 4.15 7.05
CA PHE A 497 7.58 4.34 8.42
C PHE A 497 8.39 5.38 9.18
N MET A 498 9.71 5.38 9.03
CA MET A 498 10.57 6.32 9.74
C MET A 498 10.40 7.76 9.27
N GLN A 499 10.02 7.98 8.00
CA GLN A 499 9.71 9.30 7.46
C GLN A 499 8.56 10.00 8.20
N LEU A 500 7.65 9.26 8.85
CA LEU A 500 6.53 9.79 9.63
C LEU A 500 6.96 10.60 10.85
N LEU A 501 8.24 10.54 11.19
CA LEU A 501 8.81 11.17 12.39
C LEU A 501 9.94 12.15 12.05
N SER A 502 10.31 12.27 10.75
CA SER A 502 11.26 13.30 10.30
C SER A 502 10.67 14.69 10.45
N SER A 503 11.46 15.63 10.96
CA SER A 503 11.03 17.03 11.12
C SER A 503 10.68 17.71 9.80
N ALA A 504 11.29 17.29 8.70
CA ALA A 504 10.99 17.77 7.34
C ALA A 504 9.54 17.47 6.90
N ASN A 505 8.91 16.46 7.51
CA ASN A 505 7.54 16.02 7.20
C ASN A 505 6.48 16.57 8.16
N ILE A 506 6.85 17.51 9.04
CA ILE A 506 5.88 18.28 9.83
C ILE A 506 4.99 19.09 8.88
N GLY A 507 3.69 19.03 9.09
CA GLY A 507 2.72 19.62 8.17
C GLY A 507 2.28 18.70 7.04
N GLN A 508 2.88 17.50 6.94
CA GLN A 508 2.54 16.45 5.97
C GLN A 508 2.15 15.15 6.71
N SER A 509 3.08 14.21 6.85
CA SER A 509 2.87 12.88 7.45
C SER A 509 3.31 12.77 8.91
N ASN A 510 4.11 13.70 9.43
CA ASN A 510 4.54 13.75 10.82
C ASN A 510 3.47 14.43 11.70
N TYR A 511 2.45 13.67 12.07
CA TYR A 511 1.30 14.16 12.88
C TYR A 511 1.66 14.44 14.35
N ALA A 512 2.70 13.78 14.87
CA ALA A 512 3.23 14.06 16.20
C ALA A 512 3.92 15.43 16.28
N CYS A 513 4.22 16.05 15.15
CA CYS A 513 5.04 17.25 15.05
C CYS A 513 6.37 17.13 15.83
N TYR A 514 6.92 15.90 15.79
CA TYR A 514 8.19 15.55 16.40
C TYR A 514 9.33 16.22 15.64
N SER A 515 10.23 16.86 16.36
CA SER A 515 11.41 17.50 15.80
C SER A 515 12.62 17.16 16.68
N SER A 516 13.51 16.35 16.15
CA SER A 516 14.73 15.91 16.82
C SER A 516 15.88 15.92 15.83
N PRO A 517 16.86 16.85 15.97
CA PRO A 517 18.01 16.90 15.08
C PRO A 517 18.78 15.58 15.00
N GLU A 518 18.84 14.85 16.10
CA GLU A 518 19.52 13.55 16.15
C GLU A 518 18.75 12.48 15.39
N PHE A 519 17.40 12.44 15.49
CA PHE A 519 16.57 11.54 14.70
C PHE A 519 16.72 11.86 13.21
N ASP A 520 16.69 13.13 12.82
CA ASP A 520 16.82 13.55 11.41
C ASP A 520 18.21 13.21 10.85
N ARG A 521 19.25 13.32 11.67
CA ARG A 521 20.62 12.90 11.30
C ARG A 521 20.69 11.38 11.04
N LEU A 522 20.11 10.57 11.92
CA LEU A 522 20.04 9.12 11.77
C LEU A 522 19.22 8.73 10.54
N TYR A 523 18.07 9.35 10.36
CA TYR A 523 17.20 9.12 9.20
C TYR A 523 17.91 9.45 7.88
N SER A 524 18.59 10.58 7.81
CA SER A 524 19.38 10.98 6.64
C SER A 524 20.53 10.00 6.35
N ALA A 525 21.18 9.46 7.37
CA ALA A 525 22.22 8.45 7.21
C ALA A 525 21.65 7.11 6.69
N ALA A 526 20.54 6.64 7.25
CA ALA A 526 19.89 5.40 6.83
C ALA A 526 19.50 5.43 5.34
N ARG A 527 18.99 6.57 4.85
CA ARG A 527 18.57 6.73 3.46
C ARG A 527 19.70 6.64 2.43
N GLN A 528 20.94 6.80 2.84
CA GLN A 528 22.10 6.71 1.95
C GLN A 528 22.66 5.28 1.85
N LEU A 529 22.12 4.34 2.60
CA LEU A 529 22.56 2.96 2.64
C LEU A 529 21.57 2.03 1.92
N PRO A 530 22.07 1.01 1.21
CA PRO A 530 21.24 -0.08 0.73
C PRO A 530 20.68 -0.88 1.92
N ASP A 531 19.75 -1.79 1.66
CA ASP A 531 19.30 -2.75 2.67
C ASP A 531 20.50 -3.55 3.20
N SER A 532 20.83 -3.35 4.47
CA SER A 532 22.05 -3.86 5.10
C SER A 532 21.94 -3.92 6.62
N ALA A 533 22.80 -4.73 7.24
CA ALA A 533 22.91 -4.78 8.70
C ALA A 533 23.29 -3.42 9.33
N GLU A 534 24.08 -2.61 8.62
CA GLU A 534 24.46 -1.26 9.05
C GLU A 534 23.23 -0.33 9.07
N ARG A 535 22.44 -0.33 8.00
CA ARG A 535 21.18 0.44 7.93
C ARG A 535 20.20 0.02 9.03
N ASN A 536 20.07 -1.28 9.26
CA ASN A 536 19.21 -1.82 10.33
C ASN A 536 19.67 -1.41 11.72
N ALA A 537 20.99 -1.29 11.95
CA ALA A 537 21.53 -0.76 13.21
C ALA A 537 21.11 0.70 13.45
N ILE A 538 21.06 1.52 12.40
CA ILE A 538 20.58 2.89 12.49
C ILE A 538 19.08 2.90 12.84
N TYR A 539 18.26 2.07 12.21
CA TYR A 539 16.82 1.98 12.51
C TYR A 539 16.57 1.52 13.96
N ARG A 540 17.39 0.60 14.50
CA ARG A 540 17.30 0.23 15.92
C ARG A 540 17.56 1.43 16.84
N GLU A 541 18.56 2.26 16.51
CA GLU A 541 18.84 3.47 17.29
C GLU A 541 17.70 4.48 17.21
N MET A 542 17.13 4.68 16.02
CA MET A 542 15.95 5.53 15.83
C MET A 542 14.77 5.04 16.68
N ASN A 543 14.50 3.73 16.70
CA ASN A 543 13.44 3.13 17.53
C ASN A 543 13.66 3.36 19.01
N ARG A 544 14.90 3.17 19.52
CA ARG A 544 15.23 3.44 20.93
C ARG A 544 14.97 4.89 21.32
N ARG A 545 15.29 5.82 20.43
CA ARG A 545 15.05 7.25 20.65
C ARG A 545 13.56 7.58 20.72
N LEU A 546 12.79 7.05 19.78
CA LEU A 546 11.32 7.23 19.76
C LEU A 546 10.66 6.71 21.03
N GLU A 547 11.10 5.55 21.50
CA GLU A 547 10.62 4.97 22.75
C GLU A 547 11.06 5.80 23.96
N ALA A 548 12.30 6.27 23.99
CA ALA A 548 12.80 7.13 25.07
C ALA A 548 11.98 8.42 25.18
N ASP A 549 11.71 9.06 24.07
CA ASP A 549 10.89 10.29 24.01
C ASP A 549 9.38 10.01 24.17
N THR A 550 8.97 8.76 23.96
CA THR A 550 7.57 8.29 23.97
C THR A 550 6.68 9.19 23.09
N VAL A 551 7.04 9.26 21.80
CA VAL A 551 6.33 10.08 20.81
C VAL A 551 5.03 9.41 20.37
N TRP A 552 5.03 8.08 20.33
CA TRP A 552 3.90 7.23 19.98
C TRP A 552 3.58 6.20 21.06
N LYS A 553 2.31 5.84 21.20
CA LYS A 553 1.88 4.54 21.71
C LYS A 553 1.61 3.67 20.49
N LEU A 554 2.41 2.62 20.32
CA LEU A 554 2.21 1.61 19.27
C LEU A 554 0.90 0.86 19.51
N GLY A 555 0.15 0.58 18.46
CA GLY A 555 -1.12 -0.12 18.49
C GLY A 555 -1.01 -1.52 17.89
N VAL A 556 -1.69 -1.74 16.77
CA VAL A 556 -1.83 -3.06 16.12
C VAL A 556 -1.52 -2.98 14.62
N SER A 557 -1.14 -4.13 14.03
CA SER A 557 -1.30 -4.40 12.60
C SER A 557 -2.57 -5.21 12.41
N ARG A 558 -3.43 -4.82 11.46
CA ARG A 558 -4.69 -5.53 11.20
C ARG A 558 -4.42 -6.82 10.42
N VAL A 559 -5.27 -7.81 10.65
CA VAL A 559 -5.27 -9.05 9.87
C VAL A 559 -6.36 -8.95 8.81
N ARG A 560 -5.97 -9.05 7.54
CA ARG A 560 -6.92 -9.24 6.44
C ARG A 560 -7.23 -10.70 6.29
N THR A 561 -8.46 -11.08 6.58
CA THR A 561 -8.98 -12.43 6.33
C THR A 561 -9.81 -12.40 5.06
N MET A 562 -9.30 -13.04 4.01
CA MET A 562 -10.01 -13.22 2.74
C MET A 562 -10.74 -14.56 2.80
N LEU A 563 -12.06 -14.53 2.62
CA LEU A 563 -12.88 -15.72 2.38
C LEU A 563 -12.93 -15.97 0.87
N ILE A 564 -12.70 -17.21 0.45
CA ILE A 564 -12.47 -17.55 -0.95
C ILE A 564 -13.40 -18.69 -1.34
N GLN A 565 -14.23 -18.49 -2.37
CA GLN A 565 -15.10 -19.55 -2.91
C GLN A 565 -14.26 -20.68 -3.53
N PRO A 566 -14.77 -21.93 -3.53
CA PRO A 566 -14.03 -23.08 -4.04
C PRO A 566 -13.71 -23.00 -5.54
N THR A 567 -14.38 -22.17 -6.31
CA THR A 567 -14.10 -21.90 -7.73
C THR A 567 -12.76 -21.21 -7.93
N VAL A 568 -12.34 -20.33 -7.02
CA VAL A 568 -11.07 -19.58 -7.12
C VAL A 568 -9.90 -20.48 -6.71
N LYS A 569 -8.82 -20.41 -7.49
CA LYS A 569 -7.61 -21.22 -7.29
C LYS A 569 -6.37 -20.34 -7.22
N ALA A 570 -5.43 -20.76 -6.40
CA ALA A 570 -4.12 -20.10 -6.24
C ALA A 570 -4.17 -18.65 -5.73
N TYR A 571 -5.27 -18.26 -5.09
CA TYR A 571 -5.36 -16.93 -4.48
C TYR A 571 -4.50 -16.83 -3.23
N LYS A 572 -3.73 -15.75 -3.17
CA LYS A 572 -2.98 -15.33 -2.00
C LYS A 572 -2.92 -13.82 -1.98
N LYS A 573 -3.40 -13.19 -0.91
CA LYS A 573 -3.33 -11.74 -0.76
C LYS A 573 -1.88 -11.30 -0.70
N HIS A 574 -1.50 -10.38 -1.59
CA HIS A 574 -0.16 -9.78 -1.58
C HIS A 574 -0.12 -8.58 -0.61
N PRO A 575 0.98 -8.39 0.15
CA PRO A 575 1.07 -7.30 1.12
C PRO A 575 1.05 -5.90 0.49
N ILE A 576 1.58 -5.76 -0.73
CA ILE A 576 1.72 -4.46 -1.40
C ILE A 576 0.79 -4.32 -2.61
N LEU A 577 0.68 -5.38 -3.46
CA LEU A 577 -0.17 -5.31 -4.65
C LEU A 577 -1.65 -5.13 -4.26
N HIS A 578 -2.35 -4.32 -5.06
CA HIS A 578 -3.78 -4.06 -4.90
C HIS A 578 -4.63 -5.08 -5.67
N ALA A 579 -4.12 -5.58 -6.82
CA ALA A 579 -4.81 -6.54 -7.68
C ALA A 579 -3.98 -7.80 -7.92
N GLU A 580 -4.50 -8.95 -7.48
CA GLU A 580 -3.88 -10.26 -7.68
C GLU A 580 -4.45 -11.01 -8.90
N TRP A 581 -5.39 -10.43 -9.63
CA TRP A 581 -6.23 -11.10 -10.63
C TRP A 581 -5.45 -11.71 -11.79
N ALA A 582 -4.33 -11.10 -12.17
CA ALA A 582 -3.47 -11.60 -13.23
C ALA A 582 -2.62 -12.83 -12.82
N PHE A 583 -2.55 -13.16 -11.52
CA PHE A 583 -1.69 -14.22 -10.97
C PHE A 583 -2.45 -15.49 -10.59
N ILE A 584 -3.78 -15.43 -10.54
CA ILE A 584 -4.67 -16.49 -10.05
C ILE A 584 -5.41 -17.20 -11.18
N ASP A 585 -6.09 -18.29 -10.83
CA ASP A 585 -6.97 -19.04 -11.73
C ASP A 585 -8.34 -19.26 -11.07
N MET A 586 -9.33 -19.64 -11.87
CA MET A 586 -10.62 -20.09 -11.39
C MET A 586 -11.17 -21.22 -12.27
N GLU A 587 -12.04 -22.03 -11.71
CA GLU A 587 -12.85 -22.97 -12.47
C GLU A 587 -13.97 -22.19 -13.18
N ARG A 588 -14.43 -22.70 -14.33
CA ARG A 588 -15.60 -22.11 -15.00
C ARG A 588 -16.83 -22.27 -14.10
N GLU A 589 -17.71 -21.28 -14.12
CA GLU A 589 -19.06 -21.46 -13.60
C GLU A 589 -19.72 -22.63 -14.36
N ARG A 590 -20.34 -23.53 -13.59
CA ARG A 590 -21.07 -24.69 -14.15
C ARG A 590 -22.45 -24.30 -14.61
#